data_e981acc19a247de22b3911e5062b1792
#
_entry.id   e981acc19a247de22b3911e5062b1792
#
_cell.length_a   1.000
_cell.length_b   1.000
_cell.length_c   1.000
_cell.angle_alpha   90.00
_cell.angle_beta   90.00
_cell.angle_gamma   90.00
#
_symmetry.space_group_name_H-M   'P 1'
#
loop_
_entity.id
_entity.type
_entity.pdbx_description
1 polymer ?
#
loop_
_entity_poly.entity_id
_entity_poly.type
_entity_poly.pdbx_seq_one_letter_code
_entity_poly.pdbx_strand_id
1 'polypeptide(L)'
;MGRLEGKVVIVTGGNSGVGAATAMLFAKEGAKVVISARRQAQLDDVAAKIRETGGEVLPVVTDISKPEDAKNLVAKTVEAYGKVDVLVNNAGVLEEGLKPIDKVADEDMDRILGINTKGTMYCMREALAEMKKANYGSIVNVASVAGVMGCGGAAYVSSKAAIVGVTRHTALRFAGTGIRCNAVCPGSIATPMVANMRPDNQDPDMFGQMAKHSDMRVGVCMPDDVANILLFLASDESRAITGQAIVSDFGSTL
;
A
#
# COMPACT_ATOMS: atom_id res chain seq x y z
N MET A 1 1.68 -13.75 -22.45
CA MET A 1 0.76 -12.67 -22.12
C MET A 1 0.93 -12.38 -20.63
N GLY A 2 1.18 -11.15 -20.27
CA GLY A 2 1.40 -10.78 -18.87
C GLY A 2 0.11 -10.91 -18.03
N ARG A 3 0.26 -11.11 -16.72
CA ARG A 3 -0.88 -11.29 -15.78
C ARG A 3 -1.75 -10.02 -15.65
N LEU A 4 -1.20 -8.85 -16.02
CA LEU A 4 -1.89 -7.56 -16.01
C LEU A 4 -1.95 -6.91 -17.39
N GLU A 5 -1.89 -7.70 -18.45
CA GLU A 5 -1.90 -7.22 -19.84
C GLU A 5 -3.05 -6.25 -20.11
N GLY A 6 -2.71 -5.02 -20.50
CA GLY A 6 -3.67 -3.96 -20.81
C GLY A 6 -4.45 -3.37 -19.61
N LYS A 7 -4.15 -3.80 -18.38
CA LYS A 7 -4.75 -3.21 -17.17
C LYS A 7 -4.10 -1.86 -16.85
N VAL A 8 -4.90 -0.91 -16.39
CA VAL A 8 -4.45 0.39 -15.90
C VAL A 8 -4.37 0.35 -14.37
N VAL A 9 -3.17 0.56 -13.84
CA VAL A 9 -2.88 0.37 -12.43
C VAL A 9 -2.35 1.65 -11.81
N ILE A 10 -2.89 2.06 -10.66
CA ILE A 10 -2.33 3.11 -9.80
C ILE A 10 -1.59 2.47 -8.65
N VAL A 11 -0.32 2.88 -8.42
CA VAL A 11 0.48 2.50 -7.25
C VAL A 11 0.86 3.76 -6.47
N THR A 12 0.27 3.95 -5.30
CA THR A 12 0.65 5.05 -4.41
C THR A 12 1.93 4.71 -3.64
N GLY A 13 2.79 5.72 -3.39
CA GLY A 13 4.12 5.48 -2.81
C GLY A 13 5.05 4.72 -3.77
N GLY A 14 4.85 4.86 -5.09
CA GLY A 14 5.59 4.14 -6.13
C GLY A 14 7.04 4.59 -6.34
N ASN A 15 7.55 5.46 -5.49
CA ASN A 15 8.90 6.05 -5.63
C ASN A 15 10.01 5.27 -4.89
N SER A 16 9.69 4.27 -4.08
CA SER A 16 10.68 3.48 -3.33
C SER A 16 10.09 2.19 -2.75
N GLY A 17 10.97 1.29 -2.25
CA GLY A 17 10.58 0.10 -1.50
C GLY A 17 9.56 -0.77 -2.22
N VAL A 18 8.54 -1.23 -1.50
CA VAL A 18 7.48 -2.10 -2.04
C VAL A 18 6.75 -1.46 -3.21
N GLY A 19 6.45 -0.15 -3.14
CA GLY A 19 5.75 0.54 -4.22
C GLY A 19 6.53 0.56 -5.53
N ALA A 20 7.85 0.82 -5.48
CA ALA A 20 8.70 0.79 -6.67
C ALA A 20 8.85 -0.64 -7.23
N ALA A 21 9.07 -1.64 -6.36
CA ALA A 21 9.14 -3.05 -6.77
C ALA A 21 7.83 -3.49 -7.43
N THR A 22 6.68 -3.13 -6.83
CA THR A 22 5.35 -3.40 -7.39
C THR A 22 5.17 -2.76 -8.76
N ALA A 23 5.52 -1.48 -8.90
CA ALA A 23 5.38 -0.76 -10.17
C ALA A 23 6.21 -1.39 -11.29
N MET A 24 7.46 -1.75 -11.01
CA MET A 24 8.34 -2.42 -11.98
C MET A 24 7.80 -3.81 -12.34
N LEU A 25 7.38 -4.61 -11.37
CA LEU A 25 6.81 -5.93 -11.61
C LEU A 25 5.53 -5.84 -12.46
N PHE A 26 4.62 -4.92 -12.11
CA PHE A 26 3.35 -4.78 -12.81
C PHE A 26 3.54 -4.31 -14.26
N ALA A 27 4.50 -3.40 -14.51
CA ALA A 27 4.85 -2.99 -15.87
C ALA A 27 5.41 -4.17 -16.68
N LYS A 28 6.27 -5.01 -16.08
CA LYS A 28 6.77 -6.26 -16.70
C LYS A 28 5.64 -7.25 -17.05
N GLU A 29 4.56 -7.22 -16.28
CA GLU A 29 3.36 -8.04 -16.49
C GLU A 29 2.33 -7.40 -17.43
N GLY A 30 2.73 -6.35 -18.17
CA GLY A 30 1.94 -5.72 -19.23
C GLY A 30 0.95 -4.65 -18.77
N ALA A 31 1.05 -4.18 -17.52
CA ALA A 31 0.21 -3.09 -17.04
C ALA A 31 0.69 -1.73 -17.55
N LYS A 32 -0.26 -0.81 -17.76
CA LYS A 32 -0.02 0.63 -17.83
C LYS A 32 -0.01 1.18 -16.41
N VAL A 33 1.17 1.56 -15.90
CA VAL A 33 1.36 1.86 -14.49
C VAL A 33 1.36 3.36 -14.24
N VAL A 34 0.55 3.84 -13.30
CA VAL A 34 0.62 5.18 -12.76
C VAL A 34 1.27 5.10 -11.38
N ILE A 35 2.42 5.74 -11.20
CA ILE A 35 3.11 5.81 -9.92
C ILE A 35 2.92 7.18 -9.29
N SER A 36 2.63 7.21 -7.98
CA SER A 36 2.45 8.48 -7.29
C SER A 36 3.23 8.57 -5.99
N ALA A 37 3.80 9.74 -5.72
CA ALA A 37 4.45 10.12 -4.48
C ALA A 37 4.67 11.64 -4.45
N ARG A 38 5.18 12.17 -3.31
CA ARG A 38 5.44 13.61 -3.15
C ARG A 38 6.72 14.09 -3.84
N ARG A 39 7.71 13.22 -4.07
CA ARG A 39 9.05 13.59 -4.54
C ARG A 39 9.20 13.26 -6.02
N GLN A 40 9.19 14.29 -6.87
CA GLN A 40 9.28 14.16 -8.33
C GLN A 40 10.52 13.39 -8.78
N ALA A 41 11.71 13.78 -8.33
CA ALA A 41 12.97 13.16 -8.79
C ALA A 41 12.97 11.64 -8.59
N GLN A 42 12.49 11.14 -7.44
CA GLN A 42 12.43 9.72 -7.18
C GLN A 42 11.36 8.98 -8.01
N LEU A 43 10.27 9.66 -8.35
CA LEU A 43 9.28 9.12 -9.31
C LEU A 43 9.91 9.00 -10.69
N ASP A 44 10.67 10.01 -11.12
CA ASP A 44 11.34 10.00 -12.43
C ASP A 44 12.39 8.88 -12.52
N ASP A 45 13.15 8.64 -11.45
CA ASP A 45 14.10 7.53 -11.37
C ASP A 45 13.43 6.15 -11.55
N VAL A 46 12.29 5.93 -10.89
CA VAL A 46 11.53 4.68 -11.06
C VAL A 46 10.89 4.61 -12.44
N ALA A 47 10.36 5.70 -12.94
CA ALA A 47 9.78 5.77 -14.27
C ALA A 47 10.82 5.48 -15.36
N ALA A 48 12.05 6.00 -15.22
CA ALA A 48 13.14 5.69 -16.15
C ALA A 48 13.42 4.19 -16.20
N LYS A 49 13.57 3.54 -15.05
CA LYS A 49 13.80 2.09 -14.95
C LYS A 49 12.69 1.25 -15.60
N ILE A 50 11.43 1.66 -15.43
CA ILE A 50 10.30 0.98 -16.07
C ILE A 50 10.38 1.14 -17.59
N ARG A 51 10.67 2.34 -18.10
CA ARG A 51 10.79 2.61 -19.54
C ARG A 51 11.97 1.88 -20.18
N GLU A 52 13.10 1.77 -19.48
CA GLU A 52 14.28 1.01 -19.93
C GLU A 52 13.94 -0.47 -20.21
N THR A 53 12.96 -1.04 -19.53
CA THR A 53 12.48 -2.41 -19.77
C THR A 53 11.31 -2.47 -20.75
N GLY A 54 10.97 -1.36 -21.41
CA GLY A 54 9.85 -1.28 -22.36
C GLY A 54 8.47 -1.14 -21.74
N GLY A 55 8.41 -0.91 -20.42
CA GLY A 55 7.14 -0.72 -19.70
C GLY A 55 6.54 0.67 -19.89
N GLU A 56 5.22 0.77 -19.79
CA GLU A 56 4.46 2.01 -19.88
C GLU A 56 4.19 2.59 -18.47
N VAL A 57 4.63 3.84 -18.23
CA VAL A 57 4.51 4.46 -16.90
C VAL A 57 4.23 5.95 -16.95
N LEU A 58 3.33 6.41 -16.09
CA LEU A 58 2.99 7.82 -15.83
C LEU A 58 3.32 8.18 -14.36
N PRO A 59 4.34 9.01 -14.11
CA PRO A 59 4.59 9.56 -12.78
C PRO A 59 3.65 10.75 -12.49
N VAL A 60 3.03 10.77 -11.30
CA VAL A 60 2.14 11.84 -10.85
C VAL A 60 2.54 12.28 -9.43
N VAL A 61 2.97 13.52 -9.28
CA VAL A 61 3.23 14.08 -7.93
C VAL A 61 1.91 14.18 -7.18
N THR A 62 1.88 13.58 -5.99
CA THR A 62 0.65 13.44 -5.19
C THR A 62 0.99 13.41 -3.71
N ASP A 63 0.35 14.24 -2.92
CA ASP A 63 0.27 14.09 -1.48
C ASP A 63 -1.10 13.48 -1.13
N ILE A 64 -1.14 12.18 -0.85
CA ILE A 64 -2.40 11.48 -0.60
C ILE A 64 -3.16 11.99 0.62
N SER A 65 -2.52 12.74 1.53
CA SER A 65 -3.20 13.37 2.67
C SER A 65 -4.15 14.51 2.24
N LYS A 66 -4.02 14.96 0.99
CA LYS A 66 -4.86 16.00 0.38
C LYS A 66 -5.91 15.36 -0.54
N PRO A 67 -7.20 15.51 -0.25
CA PRO A 67 -8.25 14.89 -1.07
C PRO A 67 -8.22 15.36 -2.53
N GLU A 68 -7.83 16.61 -2.80
CA GLU A 68 -7.70 17.16 -4.15
C GLU A 68 -6.58 16.48 -4.95
N ASP A 69 -5.46 16.15 -4.31
CA ASP A 69 -4.36 15.45 -4.97
C ASP A 69 -4.78 14.02 -5.32
N ALA A 70 -5.51 13.33 -4.43
CA ALA A 70 -6.04 12.01 -4.72
C ALA A 70 -7.03 12.04 -5.91
N LYS A 71 -7.90 13.04 -5.97
CA LYS A 71 -8.80 13.27 -7.10
C LYS A 71 -8.02 13.55 -8.39
N ASN A 72 -7.00 14.42 -8.35
CA ASN A 72 -6.15 14.73 -9.48
C ASN A 72 -5.38 13.50 -9.99
N LEU A 73 -4.89 12.65 -9.10
CA LEU A 73 -4.20 11.39 -9.46
C LEU A 73 -5.11 10.50 -10.33
N VAL A 74 -6.35 10.28 -9.89
CA VAL A 74 -7.31 9.46 -10.64
C VAL A 74 -7.70 10.14 -11.95
N ALA A 75 -7.95 11.46 -11.94
CA ALA A 75 -8.29 12.22 -13.13
C ALA A 75 -7.19 12.14 -14.20
N LYS A 76 -5.92 12.32 -13.84
CA LYS A 76 -4.78 12.17 -14.76
C LYS A 76 -4.62 10.74 -15.27
N THR A 77 -4.94 9.74 -14.46
CA THR A 77 -4.94 8.35 -14.89
C THR A 77 -5.99 8.10 -15.97
N VAL A 78 -7.21 8.61 -15.76
CA VAL A 78 -8.30 8.47 -16.73
C VAL A 78 -8.03 9.28 -17.99
N GLU A 79 -7.47 10.48 -17.87
CA GLU A 79 -7.05 11.30 -19.03
C GLU A 79 -6.04 10.56 -19.91
N ALA A 80 -5.04 9.91 -19.30
CA ALA A 80 -3.98 9.22 -20.04
C ALA A 80 -4.42 7.85 -20.58
N TYR A 81 -5.23 7.11 -19.84
CA TYR A 81 -5.48 5.69 -20.11
C TYR A 81 -6.97 5.29 -20.17
N GLY A 82 -7.88 6.22 -19.94
CA GLY A 82 -9.33 6.02 -20.10
C GLY A 82 -10.05 5.30 -18.97
N LYS A 83 -9.32 4.69 -18.01
CA LYS A 83 -9.91 3.85 -16.95
C LYS A 83 -8.98 3.68 -15.75
N VAL A 84 -9.48 3.05 -14.69
CA VAL A 84 -8.69 2.52 -13.57
C VAL A 84 -9.16 1.09 -13.29
N ASP A 85 -8.29 0.10 -13.52
CA ASP A 85 -8.59 -1.31 -13.26
C ASP A 85 -8.10 -1.76 -11.88
N VAL A 86 -6.95 -1.23 -11.43
CA VAL A 86 -6.33 -1.63 -10.17
C VAL A 86 -5.85 -0.39 -9.40
N LEU A 87 -6.09 -0.40 -8.09
CA LEU A 87 -5.51 0.56 -7.16
C LEU A 87 -4.71 -0.19 -6.09
N VAL A 88 -3.39 0.05 -6.04
CA VAL A 88 -2.52 -0.38 -4.96
C VAL A 88 -2.27 0.80 -4.02
N ASN A 89 -2.89 0.79 -2.85
CA ASN A 89 -2.63 1.73 -1.78
C ASN A 89 -1.45 1.27 -0.95
N ASN A 90 -0.25 1.72 -1.33
CA ASN A 90 0.99 1.38 -0.66
C ASN A 90 1.62 2.57 0.09
N ALA A 91 1.29 3.81 -0.30
CA ALA A 91 1.82 4.98 0.40
C ALA A 91 1.46 4.96 1.89
N GLY A 92 2.46 5.22 2.72
CA GLY A 92 2.30 5.28 4.16
C GLY A 92 3.56 5.78 4.84
N VAL A 93 3.43 6.12 6.09
CA VAL A 93 4.50 6.59 6.97
C VAL A 93 4.44 5.88 8.31
N LEU A 94 5.57 5.85 8.99
CA LEU A 94 5.73 5.32 10.33
C LEU A 94 5.88 6.48 11.31
N GLU A 95 5.44 6.31 12.53
CA GLU A 95 5.78 7.23 13.62
C GLU A 95 7.22 7.02 14.07
N GLU A 96 7.80 8.06 14.59
CA GLU A 96 9.15 8.01 15.15
C GLU A 96 9.10 7.38 16.56
N GLY A 97 9.94 6.36 16.78
CA GLY A 97 10.14 5.76 18.08
C GLY A 97 9.14 4.67 18.49
N LEU A 98 8.20 4.26 17.63
CA LEU A 98 7.18 3.22 17.93
C LEU A 98 6.48 3.44 19.28
N LYS A 99 6.04 4.66 19.55
CA LYS A 99 5.56 5.08 20.86
C LYS A 99 4.25 4.40 21.27
N PRO A 100 4.14 3.93 22.52
CA PRO A 100 2.89 3.43 23.07
C PRO A 100 1.85 4.55 23.25
N ILE A 101 0.60 4.18 23.51
CA ILE A 101 -0.53 5.11 23.54
C ILE A 101 -0.40 6.23 24.61
N ASP A 102 0.27 5.94 25.70
CA ASP A 102 0.51 6.88 26.80
C ASP A 102 1.66 7.88 26.53
N LYS A 103 2.38 7.71 25.40
CA LYS A 103 3.54 8.55 25.03
C LYS A 103 3.48 9.11 23.61
N VAL A 104 2.48 8.73 22.80
CA VAL A 104 2.35 9.22 21.43
C VAL A 104 1.89 10.69 21.43
N ALA A 105 2.50 11.52 20.60
CA ALA A 105 2.15 12.93 20.47
C ALA A 105 0.93 13.11 19.55
N ASP A 106 0.14 14.17 19.80
CA ASP A 106 -1.05 14.50 19.00
C ASP A 106 -0.68 14.73 17.52
N GLU A 107 0.44 15.39 17.26
CA GLU A 107 0.95 15.65 15.92
C GLU A 107 1.29 14.37 15.16
N ASP A 108 1.82 13.34 15.85
CA ASP A 108 2.07 12.03 15.25
C ASP A 108 0.75 11.31 14.95
N MET A 109 -0.24 11.37 15.84
CA MET A 109 -1.57 10.80 15.59
C MET A 109 -2.20 11.44 14.36
N ASP A 110 -2.24 12.77 14.29
CA ASP A 110 -2.84 13.48 13.15
C ASP A 110 -2.11 13.19 11.85
N ARG A 111 -0.78 13.21 11.86
CA ARG A 111 0.04 12.94 10.68
C ARG A 111 -0.13 11.50 10.17
N ILE A 112 -0.04 10.52 11.06
CA ILE A 112 -0.10 9.10 10.70
C ILE A 112 -1.52 8.71 10.22
N LEU A 113 -2.55 9.10 10.96
CA LEU A 113 -3.94 8.83 10.57
C LEU A 113 -4.33 9.62 9.32
N GLY A 114 -3.86 10.86 9.20
CA GLY A 114 -4.09 11.70 8.03
C GLY A 114 -3.55 11.07 6.75
N ILE A 115 -2.31 10.60 6.78
CA ILE A 115 -1.66 10.00 5.60
C ILE A 115 -2.14 8.56 5.39
N ASN A 116 -1.93 7.68 6.38
CA ASN A 116 -2.14 6.24 6.19
C ASN A 116 -3.62 5.89 6.02
N THR A 117 -4.51 6.50 6.82
CA THR A 117 -5.92 6.15 6.84
C THR A 117 -6.73 7.02 5.88
N LYS A 118 -6.78 8.34 6.13
CA LYS A 118 -7.60 9.24 5.31
C LYS A 118 -7.09 9.27 3.87
N GLY A 119 -5.76 9.35 3.67
CA GLY A 119 -5.16 9.36 2.33
C GLY A 119 -5.51 8.10 1.52
N THR A 120 -5.42 6.92 2.13
CA THR A 120 -5.87 5.67 1.50
C THR A 120 -7.35 5.73 1.13
N MET A 121 -8.21 6.19 2.05
CA MET A 121 -9.65 6.29 1.80
C MET A 121 -9.99 7.29 0.69
N TYR A 122 -9.25 8.40 0.56
CA TYR A 122 -9.41 9.35 -0.54
C TYR A 122 -9.11 8.69 -1.88
N CYS A 123 -7.97 8.00 -2.01
CA CYS A 123 -7.62 7.27 -3.23
C CYS A 123 -8.66 6.18 -3.57
N MET A 124 -9.12 5.42 -2.57
CA MET A 124 -10.17 4.40 -2.76
C MET A 124 -11.47 5.03 -3.28
N ARG A 125 -11.91 6.14 -2.69
CA ARG A 125 -13.14 6.81 -3.08
C ARG A 125 -13.12 7.24 -4.55
N GLU A 126 -12.04 7.87 -4.98
CA GLU A 126 -11.90 8.37 -6.34
C GLU A 126 -11.76 7.20 -7.35
N ALA A 127 -10.95 6.19 -7.04
CA ALA A 127 -10.81 5.01 -7.91
C ALA A 127 -12.12 4.22 -8.04
N LEU A 128 -12.87 4.05 -6.94
CA LEU A 128 -14.18 3.39 -6.96
C LEU A 128 -15.20 4.11 -7.83
N ALA A 129 -15.12 5.45 -7.98
CA ALA A 129 -15.99 6.19 -8.88
C ALA A 129 -15.78 5.74 -10.34
N GLU A 130 -14.55 5.44 -10.74
CA GLU A 130 -14.22 4.94 -12.08
C GLU A 130 -14.53 3.44 -12.22
N MET A 131 -14.11 2.62 -11.25
CA MET A 131 -14.33 1.16 -11.26
C MET A 131 -15.82 0.78 -11.35
N LYS A 132 -16.70 1.57 -10.73
CA LYS A 132 -18.16 1.37 -10.82
C LYS A 132 -18.70 1.51 -12.24
N LYS A 133 -18.13 2.39 -13.07
CA LYS A 133 -18.58 2.59 -14.46
C LYS A 133 -18.39 1.32 -15.30
N ALA A 134 -17.29 0.59 -15.06
CA ALA A 134 -16.95 -0.64 -15.75
C ALA A 134 -17.48 -1.91 -15.04
N ASN A 135 -18.03 -1.77 -13.83
CA ASN A 135 -18.32 -2.88 -12.92
C ASN A 135 -17.13 -3.84 -12.78
N TYR A 136 -15.91 -3.31 -12.76
CA TYR A 136 -14.66 -4.05 -12.65
C TYR A 136 -13.64 -3.25 -11.85
N GLY A 137 -12.91 -3.93 -10.96
CA GLY A 137 -11.79 -3.31 -10.25
C GLY A 137 -11.17 -4.21 -9.19
N SER A 138 -9.88 -4.00 -8.95
CA SER A 138 -9.18 -4.62 -7.82
C SER A 138 -8.50 -3.55 -6.97
N ILE A 139 -8.88 -3.44 -5.70
CA ILE A 139 -8.21 -2.59 -4.72
C ILE A 139 -7.36 -3.50 -3.82
N VAL A 140 -6.06 -3.20 -3.74
CA VAL A 140 -5.13 -3.91 -2.87
C VAL A 140 -4.48 -2.90 -1.92
N ASN A 141 -4.78 -3.02 -0.64
CA ASN A 141 -4.28 -2.12 0.39
C ASN A 141 -3.08 -2.74 1.11
N VAL A 142 -1.97 -2.02 1.21
CA VAL A 142 -0.82 -2.43 2.01
C VAL A 142 -1.03 -1.98 3.46
N ALA A 143 -1.53 -2.91 4.27
CA ALA A 143 -1.66 -2.74 5.71
C ALA A 143 -0.33 -3.05 6.43
N SER A 144 -0.35 -3.90 7.45
CA SER A 144 0.81 -4.41 8.19
C SER A 144 0.34 -5.49 9.17
N VAL A 145 1.22 -6.37 9.62
CA VAL A 145 1.00 -7.19 10.82
C VAL A 145 0.64 -6.33 12.03
N ALA A 146 1.14 -5.09 12.11
CA ALA A 146 0.78 -4.12 13.14
C ALA A 146 -0.75 -3.91 13.22
N GLY A 147 -1.46 -3.90 12.09
CA GLY A 147 -2.90 -3.71 12.05
C GLY A 147 -3.73 -4.93 12.43
N VAL A 148 -3.14 -6.11 12.58
CA VAL A 148 -3.81 -7.37 12.96
C VAL A 148 -3.32 -7.93 14.27
N MET A 149 -2.06 -7.69 14.65
CA MET A 149 -1.41 -8.21 15.85
C MET A 149 -1.16 -7.14 16.94
N GLY A 150 -1.25 -5.85 16.58
CA GLY A 150 -0.97 -4.76 17.52
C GLY A 150 0.51 -4.49 17.78
N CYS A 151 1.42 -5.12 17.05
CA CYS A 151 2.87 -4.92 17.17
C CYS A 151 3.31 -3.69 16.38
N GLY A 152 3.59 -2.59 17.08
CA GLY A 152 3.99 -1.30 16.50
C GLY A 152 3.72 -0.15 17.45
N GLY A 153 3.99 1.07 17.01
CA GLY A 153 3.56 2.23 17.76
C GLY A 153 2.06 2.50 17.63
N ALA A 154 1.47 3.17 18.60
CA ALA A 154 0.02 3.29 18.75
C ALA A 154 -0.69 3.92 17.55
N ALA A 155 -0.14 5.01 17.00
CA ALA A 155 -0.73 5.70 15.85
C ALA A 155 -0.64 4.84 14.58
N TYR A 156 0.51 4.18 14.37
CA TYR A 156 0.71 3.29 13.23
C TYR A 156 -0.21 2.07 13.28
N VAL A 157 -0.26 1.37 14.42
CA VAL A 157 -1.17 0.23 14.66
C VAL A 157 -2.61 0.63 14.35
N SER A 158 -3.07 1.74 14.92
CA SER A 158 -4.42 2.26 14.69
C SER A 158 -4.68 2.53 13.21
N SER A 159 -3.72 3.16 12.51
CA SER A 159 -3.85 3.45 11.09
C SER A 159 -3.94 2.19 10.24
N LYS A 160 -3.15 1.15 10.55
CA LYS A 160 -3.12 -0.10 9.78
C LYS A 160 -4.31 -1.01 10.09
N ALA A 161 -4.82 -0.97 11.33
CA ALA A 161 -6.08 -1.61 11.69
C ALA A 161 -7.28 -0.97 10.95
N ALA A 162 -7.30 0.35 10.82
CA ALA A 162 -8.31 1.06 10.04
C ALA A 162 -8.29 0.64 8.55
N ILE A 163 -7.10 0.39 7.97
CA ILE A 163 -6.98 -0.12 6.59
C ILE A 163 -7.61 -1.52 6.45
N VAL A 164 -7.39 -2.41 7.42
CA VAL A 164 -8.04 -3.73 7.42
C VAL A 164 -9.57 -3.57 7.52
N GLY A 165 -10.04 -2.68 8.39
CA GLY A 165 -11.46 -2.39 8.55
C GLY A 165 -12.12 -1.87 7.27
N VAL A 166 -11.54 -0.83 6.63
CA VAL A 166 -12.09 -0.26 5.39
C VAL A 166 -12.00 -1.22 4.21
N THR A 167 -11.00 -2.11 4.19
CA THR A 167 -10.90 -3.19 3.19
C THR A 167 -12.11 -4.11 3.25
N ARG A 168 -12.43 -4.62 4.44
CA ARG A 168 -13.59 -5.50 4.67
C ARG A 168 -14.91 -4.80 4.38
N HIS A 169 -15.05 -3.53 4.81
CA HIS A 169 -16.22 -2.73 4.53
C HIS A 169 -16.43 -2.54 3.02
N THR A 170 -15.37 -2.21 2.28
CA THR A 170 -15.44 -2.03 0.82
C THR A 170 -15.77 -3.33 0.11
N ALA A 171 -15.15 -4.45 0.51
CA ALA A 171 -15.45 -5.77 -0.04
C ALA A 171 -16.93 -6.16 0.18
N LEU A 172 -17.45 -5.92 1.39
CA LEU A 172 -18.86 -6.15 1.70
C LEU A 172 -19.79 -5.30 0.80
N ARG A 173 -19.47 -4.01 0.63
CA ARG A 173 -20.28 -3.07 -0.19
C ARG A 173 -20.36 -3.52 -1.65
N PHE A 174 -19.33 -4.17 -2.18
CA PHE A 174 -19.24 -4.60 -3.58
C PHE A 174 -19.34 -6.12 -3.76
N ALA A 175 -19.76 -6.86 -2.73
CA ALA A 175 -19.99 -8.30 -2.83
C ALA A 175 -20.97 -8.63 -3.97
N GLY A 176 -20.62 -9.64 -4.78
CA GLY A 176 -21.42 -10.03 -5.94
C GLY A 176 -21.23 -9.14 -7.18
N THR A 177 -20.34 -8.16 -7.14
CA THR A 177 -19.97 -7.35 -8.32
C THR A 177 -18.60 -7.75 -8.86
N GLY A 178 -18.14 -7.10 -9.93
CA GLY A 178 -16.78 -7.27 -10.47
C GLY A 178 -15.70 -6.51 -9.69
N ILE A 179 -16.01 -5.86 -8.56
CA ILE A 179 -15.07 -5.06 -7.77
C ILE A 179 -14.64 -5.82 -6.52
N ARG A 180 -13.33 -5.97 -6.32
CA ARG A 180 -12.73 -6.66 -5.16
C ARG A 180 -11.88 -5.68 -4.34
N CYS A 181 -11.77 -5.95 -3.04
CA CYS A 181 -10.91 -5.18 -2.14
C CYS A 181 -10.25 -6.13 -1.13
N ASN A 182 -8.92 -6.17 -1.12
CA ASN A 182 -8.13 -6.99 -0.21
C ASN A 182 -7.01 -6.19 0.44
N ALA A 183 -6.47 -6.68 1.55
CA ALA A 183 -5.30 -6.12 2.21
C ALA A 183 -4.17 -7.17 2.26
N VAL A 184 -2.94 -6.70 2.12
CA VAL A 184 -1.73 -7.44 2.48
C VAL A 184 -1.19 -6.84 3.76
N CYS A 185 -0.83 -7.69 4.71
CA CYS A 185 -0.33 -7.33 6.04
C CYS A 185 1.11 -7.83 6.19
N PRO A 186 2.11 -7.13 5.62
CA PRO A 186 3.49 -7.56 5.73
C PRO A 186 4.02 -7.43 7.15
N GLY A 187 5.00 -8.30 7.50
CA GLY A 187 5.88 -8.11 8.64
C GLY A 187 6.96 -7.07 8.34
N SER A 188 8.15 -7.28 8.88
CA SER A 188 9.32 -6.44 8.59
C SER A 188 9.73 -6.61 7.13
N ILE A 189 10.01 -5.48 6.44
CA ILE A 189 10.42 -5.47 5.04
C ILE A 189 11.73 -4.69 4.92
N ALA A 190 12.70 -5.19 4.17
CA ALA A 190 13.96 -4.52 3.87
C ALA A 190 13.72 -3.29 2.95
N THR A 191 13.34 -2.17 3.53
CA THR A 191 13.00 -0.92 2.84
C THR A 191 13.68 0.27 3.48
N PRO A 192 13.81 1.40 2.76
CA PRO A 192 14.30 2.65 3.34
C PRO A 192 13.51 3.12 4.57
N MET A 193 12.23 2.77 4.69
CA MET A 193 11.41 3.10 5.86
C MET A 193 11.96 2.45 7.12
N VAL A 194 12.30 1.17 7.06
CA VAL A 194 12.87 0.41 8.19
C VAL A 194 14.33 0.79 8.43
N ALA A 195 15.12 0.98 7.36
CA ALA A 195 16.52 1.38 7.46
C ALA A 195 16.71 2.76 8.14
N ASN A 196 15.72 3.63 8.05
CA ASN A 196 15.73 4.95 8.70
C ASN A 196 15.23 4.93 10.16
N MET A 197 14.79 3.80 10.68
CA MET A 197 14.42 3.66 12.10
C MET A 197 15.68 3.77 12.95
N ARG A 198 15.63 4.63 13.97
CA ARG A 198 16.72 4.81 14.91
C ARG A 198 16.48 3.93 16.14
N PRO A 199 17.30 2.91 16.40
CA PRO A 199 17.09 2.02 17.55
C PRO A 199 17.09 2.75 18.90
N ASP A 200 17.91 3.79 19.03
CA ASP A 200 18.05 4.62 20.24
C ASP A 200 16.85 5.55 20.52
N ASN A 201 15.96 5.71 19.54
CA ASN A 201 14.73 6.52 19.69
C ASN A 201 13.48 5.67 19.95
N GLN A 202 13.62 4.36 20.02
CA GLN A 202 12.47 3.47 20.26
C GLN A 202 12.12 3.41 21.74
N ASP A 203 10.82 3.32 22.05
CA ASP A 203 10.37 3.07 23.41
C ASP A 203 10.82 1.66 23.86
N PRO A 204 11.68 1.53 24.90
CA PRO A 204 12.27 0.24 25.26
C PRO A 204 11.25 -0.75 25.80
N ASP A 205 10.21 -0.27 26.51
CA ASP A 205 9.18 -1.14 27.07
C ASP A 205 8.31 -1.70 25.96
N MET A 206 7.86 -0.86 25.02
CA MET A 206 7.08 -1.29 23.87
C MET A 206 7.87 -2.24 22.99
N PHE A 207 9.15 -1.93 22.68
CA PHE A 207 10.01 -2.81 21.91
C PHE A 207 10.21 -4.17 22.59
N GLY A 208 10.45 -4.17 23.91
CA GLY A 208 10.59 -5.39 24.70
C GLY A 208 9.31 -6.26 24.70
N GLN A 209 8.12 -5.65 24.68
CA GLN A 209 6.87 -6.41 24.54
C GLN A 209 6.68 -6.95 23.13
N MET A 210 6.94 -6.15 22.09
CA MET A 210 6.86 -6.60 20.70
C MET A 210 7.74 -7.82 20.43
N ALA A 211 8.97 -7.83 20.96
CA ALA A 211 9.91 -8.92 20.81
C ALA A 211 9.43 -10.27 21.43
N LYS A 212 8.44 -10.24 22.32
CA LYS A 212 7.82 -11.46 22.88
C LYS A 212 6.72 -12.03 21.96
N HIS A 213 6.22 -11.23 21.04
CA HIS A 213 5.09 -11.58 20.16
C HIS A 213 5.48 -11.66 18.69
N SER A 214 6.76 -11.49 18.38
CA SER A 214 7.28 -11.59 17.02
C SER A 214 8.66 -12.26 17.06
N ASP A 215 8.84 -13.35 16.33
CA ASP A 215 10.14 -14.03 16.27
C ASP A 215 11.10 -13.23 15.37
N MET A 216 11.98 -12.49 16.01
CA MET A 216 13.01 -11.67 15.34
C MET A 216 14.09 -12.48 14.61
N ARG A 217 14.15 -13.82 14.81
CA ARG A 217 15.08 -14.72 14.10
C ARG A 217 14.58 -15.09 12.71
N VAL A 218 13.29 -14.90 12.46
CA VAL A 218 12.69 -15.15 11.14
C VAL A 218 13.15 -14.06 10.18
N GLY A 219 13.37 -14.43 8.92
CA GLY A 219 13.86 -13.52 7.90
C GLY A 219 12.90 -12.34 7.64
N VAL A 220 13.46 -11.23 7.18
CA VAL A 220 12.65 -10.07 6.74
C VAL A 220 12.18 -10.29 5.29
N CYS A 221 10.98 -9.81 4.98
CA CYS A 221 10.50 -9.78 3.60
C CYS A 221 11.35 -8.84 2.74
N MET A 222 11.58 -9.22 1.50
CA MET A 222 12.06 -8.29 0.49
C MET A 222 10.86 -7.55 -0.15
N PRO A 223 11.06 -6.36 -0.73
CA PRO A 223 10.00 -5.67 -1.48
C PRO A 223 9.33 -6.53 -2.54
N ASP A 224 10.10 -7.41 -3.21
CA ASP A 224 9.59 -8.30 -4.24
C ASP A 224 8.67 -9.40 -3.70
N ASP A 225 8.89 -9.88 -2.46
CA ASP A 225 7.99 -10.86 -1.83
C ASP A 225 6.59 -10.28 -1.70
N VAL A 226 6.50 -9.03 -1.23
CA VAL A 226 5.23 -8.33 -1.10
C VAL A 226 4.64 -8.00 -2.48
N ALA A 227 5.47 -7.52 -3.42
CA ALA A 227 5.03 -7.18 -4.78
C ALA A 227 4.39 -8.38 -5.51
N ASN A 228 4.90 -9.60 -5.31
CA ASN A 228 4.32 -10.82 -5.87
C ASN A 228 2.90 -11.11 -5.33
N ILE A 229 2.67 -10.88 -4.04
CA ILE A 229 1.33 -11.03 -3.45
C ILE A 229 0.39 -9.95 -3.99
N LEU A 230 0.88 -8.72 -4.11
CA LEU A 230 0.11 -7.61 -4.68
C LEU A 230 -0.27 -7.91 -6.14
N LEU A 231 0.65 -8.50 -6.94
CA LEU A 231 0.40 -8.91 -8.31
C LEU A 231 -0.72 -9.98 -8.38
N PHE A 232 -0.65 -11.00 -7.54
CA PHE A 232 -1.68 -12.03 -7.47
C PHE A 232 -3.06 -11.42 -7.15
N LEU A 233 -3.13 -10.54 -6.14
CA LEU A 233 -4.39 -9.91 -5.75
C LEU A 233 -4.90 -8.88 -6.77
N ALA A 234 -4.02 -8.26 -7.52
CA ALA A 234 -4.36 -7.33 -8.62
C ALA A 234 -4.91 -8.06 -9.85
N SER A 235 -4.43 -9.27 -10.10
CA SER A 235 -4.78 -10.07 -11.29
C SER A 235 -6.13 -10.79 -11.15
N ASP A 236 -6.63 -11.30 -12.28
CA ASP A 236 -7.87 -12.08 -12.33
C ASP A 236 -7.71 -13.49 -11.72
N GLU A 237 -6.48 -13.93 -11.42
CA GLU A 237 -6.22 -15.19 -10.71
C GLU A 237 -6.85 -15.21 -9.31
N SER A 238 -6.99 -14.04 -8.68
CA SER A 238 -7.61 -13.88 -7.35
C SER A 238 -9.09 -13.47 -7.41
N ARG A 239 -9.78 -13.73 -8.54
CA ARG A 239 -11.18 -13.30 -8.77
C ARG A 239 -12.18 -13.73 -7.69
N ALA A 240 -11.91 -14.81 -6.98
CA ALA A 240 -12.76 -15.34 -5.91
C ALA A 240 -12.40 -14.78 -4.52
N ILE A 241 -11.36 -13.92 -4.43
CA ILE A 241 -10.84 -13.43 -3.16
C ILE A 241 -11.22 -11.95 -2.98
N THR A 242 -12.01 -11.65 -1.96
CA THR A 242 -12.34 -10.28 -1.54
C THR A 242 -12.53 -10.22 -0.02
N GLY A 243 -12.22 -9.08 0.60
CA GLY A 243 -12.36 -8.86 2.04
C GLY A 243 -11.26 -9.48 2.90
N GLN A 244 -10.22 -10.04 2.29
CA GLN A 244 -9.15 -10.73 3.02
C GLN A 244 -8.06 -9.76 3.49
N ALA A 245 -7.46 -10.09 4.65
CA ALA A 245 -6.24 -9.48 5.19
C ALA A 245 -5.19 -10.59 5.26
N ILE A 246 -4.28 -10.61 4.26
CA ILE A 246 -3.30 -11.68 4.07
C ILE A 246 -2.00 -11.28 4.76
N VAL A 247 -1.61 -12.03 5.78
CA VAL A 247 -0.32 -11.85 6.47
C VAL A 247 0.81 -12.40 5.60
N SER A 248 1.92 -11.65 5.55
CA SER A 248 3.12 -11.97 4.77
C SER A 248 4.35 -11.62 5.61
N ASP A 249 4.81 -12.54 6.44
CA ASP A 249 5.83 -12.28 7.47
C ASP A 249 6.73 -13.48 7.78
N PHE A 250 6.74 -14.49 6.89
CA PHE A 250 7.45 -15.76 7.10
C PHE A 250 7.08 -16.50 8.39
N GLY A 251 5.91 -16.19 8.98
CA GLY A 251 5.46 -16.81 10.23
C GLY A 251 6.01 -16.12 11.48
N SER A 252 6.61 -14.94 11.37
CA SER A 252 7.20 -14.24 12.53
C SER A 252 6.18 -13.88 13.62
N THR A 253 4.88 -13.86 13.31
CA THR A 253 3.80 -13.55 14.25
C THR A 253 2.89 -14.75 14.57
N LEU A 254 3.34 -15.99 14.27
CA LEU A 254 2.63 -17.24 14.63
C LEU A 254 2.93 -17.71 16.05
#